data_71f80c26bb731294894db79daf0766f3
#
_entry.id   71f80c26bb731294894db79daf0766f3
#
_cell.length_a   1.000
_cell.length_b   1.000
_cell.length_c   1.000
_cell.angle_alpha   90.00
_cell.angle_beta   90.00
_cell.angle_gamma   90.00
#
_symmetry.space_group_name_H-M   'P 1'
#
loop_
_entity.id
_entity.type
_entity.pdbx_description
1 polymer ?
#
loop_
_entity_poly.entity_id
_entity_poly.type
_entity_poly.pdbx_seq_one_letter_code
_entity_poly.pdbx_strand_id
1 'polypeptide(L)'
;GAEIRWRNDPKEWSGEILRYPARTAEDLAALAVLEPEENPVFRREIEIARNVCAHYKGEVPVLATIFTPLTWMQEMMRSTVPGPALQMMAEHPAEVHKALEALLETNEKLMDRMIEAGVDGFFVSTQWACGSLISKAQMDEFCHPYDKELMRYVKDRTWFNMLHIHYCEDLKFEEFRDYEGIQALNWENCTKISDMSRLTSIRTVREMYPDKVLIGGIDQHNDFHNADNDREAIKDVLRRRLLTALEECGDSRFIFAPGCALPLDVDRYVFTLMQEVVLEEGVV
;
A
#
# COMPACT_ATOMS: atom_id res chain seq x y z
N GLY A 1 1.20 -7.78 18.99
CA GLY A 1 1.32 -9.08 19.61
C GLY A 1 2.35 -10.00 18.94
N ALA A 2 3.00 -9.61 17.82
CA ALA A 2 4.08 -10.39 17.23
C ALA A 2 5.33 -10.38 18.13
N GLU A 3 6.00 -11.53 18.20
CA GLU A 3 7.34 -11.62 18.79
C GLU A 3 8.35 -11.68 17.63
N ILE A 4 9.29 -10.73 17.60
CA ILE A 4 10.22 -10.56 16.49
C ILE A 4 11.65 -10.62 17.02
N ARG A 5 12.46 -11.49 16.43
CA ARG A 5 13.91 -11.47 16.56
C ARG A 5 14.49 -10.58 15.47
N TRP A 6 14.92 -9.40 15.82
CA TRP A 6 15.54 -8.49 14.87
C TRP A 6 16.89 -9.01 14.40
N ARG A 7 17.12 -8.98 13.09
CA ARG A 7 18.40 -9.30 12.48
C ARG A 7 19.21 -8.03 12.27
N ASN A 8 20.51 -8.11 12.44
CA ASN A 8 21.40 -6.97 12.21
C ASN A 8 21.85 -6.86 10.74
N ASP A 9 21.09 -7.44 9.81
CA ASP A 9 21.36 -7.32 8.38
C ASP A 9 20.51 -6.18 7.78
N PRO A 10 21.11 -5.09 7.31
CA PRO A 10 20.38 -3.97 6.73
C PRO A 10 19.66 -4.32 5.42
N LYS A 11 19.98 -5.47 4.81
CA LYS A 11 19.34 -5.94 3.57
C LYS A 11 18.09 -6.80 3.83
N GLU A 12 17.78 -7.12 5.06
CA GLU A 12 16.60 -7.89 5.42
C GLU A 12 15.46 -6.97 5.88
N TRP A 13 14.29 -7.12 5.28
CA TRP A 13 13.10 -6.29 5.52
C TRP A 13 12.60 -6.29 6.94
N SER A 14 12.69 -7.45 7.59
CA SER A 14 12.18 -7.61 8.94
C SER A 14 13.03 -8.60 9.70
N GLY A 15 12.88 -8.59 10.98
CA GLY A 15 13.37 -9.67 11.81
C GLY A 15 12.62 -10.98 11.52
N GLU A 16 13.14 -12.04 12.06
CA GLU A 16 12.46 -13.33 12.12
C GLU A 16 11.26 -13.24 13.07
N ILE A 17 10.05 -13.53 12.57
CA ILE A 17 8.86 -13.59 13.42
C ILE A 17 8.85 -14.93 14.14
N LEU A 18 9.01 -14.89 15.46
CA LEU A 18 9.01 -16.07 16.30
C LEU A 18 7.59 -16.50 16.69
N ARG A 19 6.69 -15.54 16.87
CA ARG A 19 5.29 -15.79 17.19
C ARG A 19 4.39 -14.80 16.47
N TYR A 20 3.37 -15.31 15.80
CA TYR A 20 2.33 -14.52 15.15
C TYR A 20 1.21 -14.16 16.13
N PRO A 21 0.58 -13.00 15.98
CA PRO A 21 -0.51 -12.55 16.86
C PRO A 21 -1.73 -13.47 16.86
N ALA A 22 -2.08 -14.02 15.70
CA ALA A 22 -3.22 -14.92 15.55
C ALA A 22 -2.84 -16.12 14.66
N ARG A 23 -3.35 -17.31 14.98
CA ARG A 23 -3.18 -18.54 14.19
C ARG A 23 -4.42 -19.40 14.13
N THR A 24 -5.33 -19.22 15.06
CA THR A 24 -6.54 -20.02 15.21
C THR A 24 -7.77 -19.12 15.17
N ALA A 25 -8.96 -19.74 15.04
CA ALA A 25 -10.23 -19.03 15.11
C ALA A 25 -10.46 -18.37 16.46
N GLU A 26 -10.01 -19.03 17.56
CA GLU A 26 -10.07 -18.49 18.91
C GLU A 26 -9.19 -17.23 19.05
N ASP A 27 -7.99 -17.24 18.45
CA ASP A 27 -7.12 -16.06 18.45
C ASP A 27 -7.80 -14.89 17.72
N LEU A 28 -8.43 -15.14 16.57
CA LEU A 28 -9.17 -14.13 15.83
C LEU A 28 -10.35 -13.58 16.64
N ALA A 29 -11.14 -14.46 17.25
CA ALA A 29 -12.28 -14.07 18.09
C ALA A 29 -11.88 -13.29 19.34
N ALA A 30 -10.62 -13.43 19.78
CA ALA A 30 -10.06 -12.78 20.95
C ALA A 30 -9.36 -11.45 20.64
N LEU A 31 -9.27 -11.05 19.36
CA LEU A 31 -8.69 -9.76 19.01
C LEU A 31 -9.50 -8.62 19.63
N ALA A 32 -8.82 -7.79 20.39
CA ALA A 32 -9.40 -6.61 20.99
C ALA A 32 -9.04 -5.36 20.19
N VAL A 33 -9.91 -4.37 20.23
CA VAL A 33 -9.61 -3.02 19.75
C VAL A 33 -8.43 -2.47 20.56
N LEU A 34 -7.44 -1.94 19.85
CA LEU A 34 -6.26 -1.35 20.46
C LEU A 34 -6.44 0.16 20.60
N GLU A 35 -6.06 0.67 21.77
CA GLU A 35 -5.94 2.10 21.99
C GLU A 35 -4.56 2.57 21.56
N PRO A 36 -4.46 3.49 20.55
CA PRO A 36 -3.18 3.93 20.01
C PRO A 36 -2.23 4.51 21.06
N GLU A 37 -2.77 5.23 22.03
CA GLU A 37 -1.98 5.84 23.10
C GLU A 37 -1.41 4.82 24.11
N GLU A 38 -2.01 3.63 24.20
CA GLU A 38 -1.54 2.56 25.09
C GLU A 38 -0.58 1.62 24.38
N ASN A 39 -0.55 1.63 23.04
CA ASN A 39 0.31 0.77 22.24
C ASN A 39 1.65 1.47 21.92
N PRO A 40 2.80 0.91 22.35
CA PRO A 40 4.10 1.56 22.16
C PRO A 40 4.52 1.66 20.69
N VAL A 41 4.05 0.77 19.81
CA VAL A 41 4.32 0.83 18.37
C VAL A 41 3.54 1.99 17.77
N PHE A 42 2.23 2.08 18.03
CA PHE A 42 1.41 3.17 17.49
C PHE A 42 1.86 4.53 18.00
N ARG A 43 2.21 4.66 19.27
CA ARG A 43 2.78 5.93 19.79
C ARG A 43 4.02 6.37 19.03
N ARG A 44 4.92 5.44 18.73
CA ARG A 44 6.12 5.72 17.93
C ARG A 44 5.76 6.18 16.53
N GLU A 45 4.84 5.47 15.84
CA GLU A 45 4.41 5.84 14.48
C GLU A 45 3.71 7.20 14.44
N ILE A 46 2.88 7.51 15.43
CA ILE A 46 2.23 8.82 15.59
C ILE A 46 3.27 9.93 15.80
N GLU A 47 4.28 9.67 16.62
CA GLU A 47 5.37 10.63 16.84
C GLU A 47 6.19 10.85 15.58
N ILE A 48 6.50 9.80 14.82
CA ILE A 48 7.17 9.89 13.51
C ILE A 48 6.33 10.75 12.56
N ALA A 49 5.05 10.45 12.41
CA ALA A 49 4.13 11.23 11.56
C ALA A 49 4.14 12.71 11.95
N ARG A 50 4.02 13.03 13.23
CA ARG A 50 4.07 14.41 13.74
C ARG A 50 5.37 15.12 13.38
N ASN A 51 6.51 14.45 13.54
CA ASN A 51 7.82 15.01 13.24
C ASN A 51 8.01 15.24 11.73
N VAL A 52 7.55 14.31 10.89
CA VAL A 52 7.61 14.44 9.42
C VAL A 52 6.72 15.58 8.95
N CYS A 53 5.47 15.65 9.41
CA CYS A 53 4.54 16.73 9.07
C CYS A 53 5.09 18.10 9.51
N ALA A 54 5.67 18.18 10.72
CA ALA A 54 6.28 19.41 11.22
C ALA A 54 7.52 19.84 10.42
N HIS A 55 8.27 18.87 9.89
CA HIS A 55 9.45 19.13 9.05
C HIS A 55 9.05 19.72 7.70
N TYR A 56 8.11 19.10 7.01
CA TYR A 56 7.71 19.54 5.66
C TYR A 56 6.70 20.68 5.64
N LYS A 57 5.96 20.92 6.73
CA LYS A 57 5.06 22.09 6.90
C LYS A 57 4.11 22.35 5.73
N GLY A 58 3.63 21.31 5.09
CA GLY A 58 2.72 21.41 3.95
C GLY A 58 3.40 21.68 2.59
N GLU A 59 4.73 21.59 2.50
CA GLU A 59 5.45 21.72 1.22
C GLU A 59 5.20 20.51 0.30
N VAL A 60 5.00 19.33 0.90
CA VAL A 60 4.68 18.07 0.21
C VAL A 60 3.60 17.32 0.99
N PRO A 61 2.72 16.54 0.32
CA PRO A 61 1.75 15.69 1.00
C PRO A 61 2.44 14.62 1.84
N VAL A 62 1.99 14.45 3.08
CA VAL A 62 2.47 13.41 3.99
C VAL A 62 1.34 12.41 4.23
N LEU A 63 1.54 11.16 3.83
CA LEU A 63 0.55 10.09 3.97
C LEU A 63 1.02 9.07 5.02
N ALA A 64 0.10 8.66 5.90
CA ALA A 64 0.34 7.53 6.80
C ALA A 64 -0.09 6.22 6.13
N THR A 65 0.70 5.16 6.29
CA THR A 65 0.35 3.84 5.76
C THR A 65 -0.61 3.11 6.68
N ILE A 66 -1.72 2.63 6.11
CA ILE A 66 -2.72 1.81 6.78
C ILE A 66 -3.00 0.57 5.91
N PHE A 67 -3.08 -0.60 6.51
CA PHE A 67 -3.59 -1.79 5.83
C PHE A 67 -5.11 -1.89 5.97
N THR A 68 -5.78 -2.37 4.91
CA THR A 68 -7.19 -2.73 5.03
C THR A 68 -7.37 -3.84 6.07
N PRO A 69 -8.55 -3.95 6.73
CA PRO A 69 -8.72 -4.90 7.83
C PRO A 69 -8.39 -6.36 7.48
N LEU A 70 -8.81 -6.84 6.30
CA LEU A 70 -8.48 -8.21 5.89
C LEU A 70 -6.99 -8.39 5.58
N THR A 71 -6.33 -7.39 4.99
CA THR A 71 -4.89 -7.39 4.78
C THR A 71 -4.15 -7.44 6.12
N TRP A 72 -4.57 -6.63 7.09
CA TRP A 72 -3.97 -6.63 8.42
C TRP A 72 -4.17 -7.97 9.12
N MET A 73 -5.37 -8.56 9.07
CA MET A 73 -5.63 -9.89 9.60
C MET A 73 -4.69 -10.95 8.97
N GLN A 74 -4.51 -10.92 7.65
CA GLN A 74 -3.59 -11.80 6.95
C GLN A 74 -2.15 -11.68 7.48
N GLU A 75 -1.65 -10.45 7.62
CA GLU A 75 -0.32 -10.19 8.16
C GLU A 75 -0.16 -10.68 9.61
N MET A 76 -1.21 -10.57 10.42
CA MET A 76 -1.22 -11.07 11.79
C MET A 76 -1.21 -12.60 11.88
N MET A 77 -1.79 -13.29 10.90
CA MET A 77 -1.83 -14.76 10.82
C MET A 77 -0.55 -15.34 10.20
N ARG A 78 0.35 -14.52 9.84
CA ARG A 78 1.39 -14.82 9.00
C ARG A 78 1.09 -15.30 7.67
N SER A 79 1.15 -14.54 6.75
CA SER A 79 1.69 -15.12 5.56
C SER A 79 1.84 -14.18 4.42
N THR A 80 2.98 -14.30 3.83
CA THR A 80 3.22 -13.99 2.44
C THR A 80 2.35 -14.83 1.49
N VAL A 81 1.55 -15.77 2.03
CA VAL A 81 0.58 -16.56 1.26
C VAL A 81 -0.81 -16.46 1.91
N PRO A 82 -1.86 -16.19 1.14
CA PRO A 82 -3.20 -15.96 1.67
C PRO A 82 -3.91 -17.22 2.23
N GLY A 83 -3.30 -18.39 2.08
CA GLY A 83 -3.89 -19.69 2.45
C GLY A 83 -4.53 -19.75 3.84
N PRO A 84 -3.83 -19.39 4.93
CA PRO A 84 -4.42 -19.40 6.27
C PRO A 84 -5.64 -18.48 6.40
N ALA A 85 -5.62 -17.27 5.85
CA ALA A 85 -6.76 -16.37 5.90
C ALA A 85 -7.95 -16.89 5.08
N LEU A 86 -7.69 -17.47 3.89
CA LEU A 86 -8.73 -18.11 3.07
C LEU A 86 -9.38 -19.28 3.80
N GLN A 87 -8.61 -20.10 4.50
CA GLN A 87 -9.13 -21.18 5.31
C GLN A 87 -10.02 -20.66 6.44
N MET A 88 -9.61 -19.62 7.17
CA MET A 88 -10.40 -19.01 8.22
C MET A 88 -11.73 -18.44 7.70
N MET A 89 -11.70 -17.75 6.56
CA MET A 89 -12.93 -17.25 5.92
C MET A 89 -13.91 -18.38 5.56
N ALA A 90 -13.40 -19.52 5.13
CA ALA A 90 -14.23 -20.67 4.74
C ALA A 90 -14.79 -21.44 5.94
N GLU A 91 -13.99 -21.65 6.98
CA GLU A 91 -14.31 -22.53 8.10
C GLU A 91 -14.85 -21.79 9.33
N HIS A 92 -14.46 -20.53 9.51
CA HIS A 92 -14.74 -19.72 10.71
C HIS A 92 -15.15 -18.27 10.39
N PRO A 93 -16.16 -18.04 9.51
CA PRO A 93 -16.52 -16.70 9.06
C PRO A 93 -16.92 -15.75 10.20
N ALA A 94 -17.59 -16.26 11.23
CA ALA A 94 -18.02 -15.43 12.37
C ALA A 94 -16.85 -14.88 13.18
N GLU A 95 -15.80 -15.66 13.38
CA GLU A 95 -14.57 -15.24 14.05
C GLU A 95 -13.76 -14.26 13.19
N VAL A 96 -13.77 -14.48 11.87
CA VAL A 96 -13.17 -13.53 10.92
C VAL A 96 -13.86 -12.18 10.99
N HIS A 97 -15.20 -12.14 10.95
CA HIS A 97 -15.96 -10.88 11.07
C HIS A 97 -15.64 -10.14 12.37
N LYS A 98 -15.57 -10.82 13.51
CA LYS A 98 -15.17 -10.20 14.79
C LYS A 98 -13.76 -9.59 14.72
N ALA A 99 -12.83 -10.31 14.10
CA ALA A 99 -11.47 -9.80 13.91
C ALA A 99 -11.46 -8.55 13.03
N LEU A 100 -12.17 -8.57 11.89
CA LEU A 100 -12.25 -7.46 10.97
C LEU A 100 -12.89 -6.21 11.60
N GLU A 101 -13.94 -6.38 12.43
CA GLU A 101 -14.56 -5.31 13.19
C GLU A 101 -13.57 -4.66 14.18
N ALA A 102 -12.85 -5.49 14.96
CA ALA A 102 -11.85 -4.99 15.90
C ALA A 102 -10.68 -4.27 15.22
N LEU A 103 -10.24 -4.77 14.05
CA LEU A 103 -9.18 -4.16 13.26
C LEU A 103 -9.65 -2.86 12.59
N LEU A 104 -10.89 -2.80 12.10
CA LEU A 104 -11.49 -1.59 11.56
C LEU A 104 -11.52 -0.49 12.62
N GLU A 105 -12.09 -0.76 13.79
CA GLU A 105 -12.16 0.21 14.88
C GLU A 105 -10.75 0.64 15.37
N THR A 106 -9.80 -0.29 15.41
CA THR A 106 -8.40 0.05 15.72
C THR A 106 -7.79 0.98 14.69
N ASN A 107 -8.05 0.72 13.38
CA ASN A 107 -7.60 1.59 12.29
C ASN A 107 -8.21 3.00 12.42
N GLU A 108 -9.51 3.11 12.68
CA GLU A 108 -10.20 4.39 12.84
C GLU A 108 -9.58 5.22 13.98
N LYS A 109 -9.33 4.61 15.14
CA LYS A 109 -8.65 5.27 16.26
C LYS A 109 -7.22 5.70 15.91
N LEU A 110 -6.49 4.86 15.18
CA LEU A 110 -5.14 5.21 14.73
C LEU A 110 -5.18 6.36 13.72
N MET A 111 -6.11 6.31 12.76
CA MET A 111 -6.31 7.39 11.78
C MET A 111 -6.62 8.72 12.45
N ASP A 112 -7.42 8.74 13.53
CA ASP A 112 -7.67 9.95 14.33
C ASP A 112 -6.37 10.57 14.83
N ARG A 113 -5.49 9.76 15.42
CA ARG A 113 -4.20 10.22 15.93
C ARG A 113 -3.24 10.68 14.84
N MET A 114 -3.27 10.02 13.68
CA MET A 114 -2.48 10.43 12.52
C MET A 114 -2.97 11.76 11.93
N ILE A 115 -4.28 11.97 11.83
CA ILE A 115 -4.87 13.26 11.41
C ILE A 115 -4.47 14.37 12.39
N GLU A 116 -4.59 14.13 13.70
CA GLU A 116 -4.13 15.06 14.73
C GLU A 116 -2.62 15.34 14.67
N ALA A 117 -1.82 14.38 14.20
CA ALA A 117 -0.40 14.55 13.95
C ALA A 117 -0.09 15.40 12.72
N GLY A 118 -1.09 15.66 11.84
CA GLY A 118 -1.01 16.55 10.71
C GLY A 118 -0.83 15.89 9.35
N VAL A 119 -1.10 14.58 9.21
CA VAL A 119 -1.03 13.91 7.90
C VAL A 119 -2.08 14.45 6.94
N ASP A 120 -1.73 14.52 5.67
CA ASP A 120 -2.60 14.99 4.59
C ASP A 120 -3.60 13.93 4.12
N GLY A 121 -3.31 12.68 4.43
CA GLY A 121 -4.14 11.54 4.08
C GLY A 121 -3.48 10.21 4.39
N PHE A 122 -3.98 9.17 3.71
CA PHE A 122 -3.55 7.80 3.97
C PHE A 122 -3.17 7.07 2.69
N PHE A 123 -2.08 6.30 2.78
CA PHE A 123 -1.73 5.23 1.87
C PHE A 123 -2.41 3.96 2.39
N VAL A 124 -3.58 3.64 1.83
CA VAL A 124 -4.36 2.47 2.24
C VAL A 124 -4.00 1.30 1.34
N SER A 125 -3.44 0.25 1.91
CA SER A 125 -2.95 -0.90 1.15
C SER A 125 -3.87 -2.11 1.28
N THR A 126 -4.27 -2.68 0.13
CA THR A 126 -4.98 -3.96 0.05
C THR A 126 -4.15 -5.00 -0.69
N GLN A 127 -4.14 -6.23 -0.17
CA GLN A 127 -3.55 -7.42 -0.81
C GLN A 127 -4.62 -8.36 -1.38
N TRP A 128 -5.90 -7.99 -1.31
CA TRP A 128 -7.03 -8.84 -1.64
C TRP A 128 -7.76 -8.43 -2.93
N ALA A 129 -7.04 -7.81 -3.86
CA ALA A 129 -7.58 -7.41 -5.15
C ALA A 129 -7.36 -8.45 -6.28
N CYS A 130 -7.09 -9.69 -5.94
CA CYS A 130 -6.63 -10.73 -6.86
C CYS A 130 -7.71 -11.76 -7.14
N GLY A 131 -8.26 -11.76 -8.35
CA GLY A 131 -9.35 -12.67 -8.73
C GLY A 131 -8.97 -14.15 -8.75
N SER A 132 -7.69 -14.49 -8.87
CA SER A 132 -7.20 -15.86 -8.75
C SER A 132 -7.03 -16.33 -7.29
N LEU A 133 -7.07 -15.41 -6.31
CA LEU A 133 -6.94 -15.72 -4.89
C LEU A 133 -8.27 -15.67 -4.16
N ILE A 134 -9.12 -14.69 -4.46
CA ILE A 134 -10.36 -14.45 -3.75
C ILE A 134 -11.51 -14.30 -4.74
N SER A 135 -12.62 -14.97 -4.47
CA SER A 135 -13.84 -14.82 -5.27
C SER A 135 -14.54 -13.50 -5.00
N LYS A 136 -15.36 -13.03 -5.97
CA LYS A 136 -16.18 -11.84 -5.76
C LYS A 136 -17.07 -11.96 -4.51
N ALA A 137 -17.67 -13.12 -4.27
CA ALA A 137 -18.51 -13.35 -3.09
C ALA A 137 -17.73 -13.15 -1.77
N GLN A 138 -16.49 -13.62 -1.72
CA GLN A 138 -15.62 -13.40 -0.56
C GLN A 138 -15.19 -11.94 -0.44
N MET A 139 -14.94 -11.24 -1.56
CA MET A 139 -14.68 -9.79 -1.52
C MET A 139 -15.89 -9.03 -0.99
N ASP A 140 -17.09 -9.37 -1.47
CA ASP A 140 -18.35 -8.76 -1.04
C ASP A 140 -18.64 -8.99 0.46
N GLU A 141 -18.18 -10.11 1.02
CA GLU A 141 -18.38 -10.47 2.42
C GLU A 141 -17.29 -9.94 3.36
N PHE A 142 -16.00 -10.11 3.00
CA PHE A 142 -14.89 -9.90 3.93
C PHE A 142 -14.00 -8.67 3.61
N CYS A 143 -14.07 -8.11 2.38
CA CYS A 143 -13.28 -6.93 2.00
C CYS A 143 -14.15 -5.67 1.96
N HIS A 144 -15.07 -5.61 1.00
CA HIS A 144 -15.80 -4.38 0.67
C HIS A 144 -16.53 -3.72 1.84
N PRO A 145 -17.19 -4.43 2.77
CA PRO A 145 -17.87 -3.78 3.87
C PRO A 145 -16.94 -3.00 4.78
N TYR A 146 -15.77 -3.57 5.07
CA TYR A 146 -14.77 -3.00 5.96
C TYR A 146 -13.91 -1.94 5.28
N ASP A 147 -13.46 -2.21 4.06
CA ASP A 147 -12.62 -1.31 3.30
C ASP A 147 -13.36 -0.01 2.94
N LYS A 148 -14.63 -0.13 2.53
CA LYS A 148 -15.48 1.03 2.22
C LYS A 148 -15.76 1.88 3.47
N GLU A 149 -15.96 1.25 4.62
CA GLU A 149 -16.15 1.98 5.88
C GLU A 149 -14.89 2.72 6.26
N LEU A 150 -13.73 2.05 6.18
CA LEU A 150 -12.43 2.66 6.42
C LEU A 150 -12.20 3.89 5.53
N MET A 151 -12.51 3.79 4.24
CA MET A 151 -12.36 4.91 3.30
C MET A 151 -13.37 6.03 3.55
N ARG A 152 -14.62 5.69 3.89
CA ARG A 152 -15.63 6.69 4.29
C ARG A 152 -15.24 7.45 5.55
N TYR A 153 -14.60 6.79 6.50
CA TYR A 153 -14.16 7.39 7.75
C TYR A 153 -13.24 8.60 7.54
N VAL A 154 -12.42 8.58 6.50
CA VAL A 154 -11.44 9.64 6.20
C VAL A 154 -11.84 10.55 5.04
N LYS A 155 -12.90 10.24 4.31
CA LYS A 155 -13.31 10.91 3.06
C LYS A 155 -13.33 12.43 3.14
N ASP A 156 -13.92 12.97 4.22
CA ASP A 156 -14.11 14.42 4.41
C ASP A 156 -13.14 15.00 5.46
N ARG A 157 -12.18 14.22 5.91
CA ARG A 157 -11.23 14.57 6.98
C ARG A 157 -9.80 14.76 6.49
N THR A 158 -9.52 14.24 5.31
CA THR A 158 -8.23 14.31 4.64
C THR A 158 -8.44 14.65 3.17
N TRP A 159 -7.43 15.23 2.53
CA TRP A 159 -7.58 15.71 1.16
C TRP A 159 -6.90 14.82 0.11
N PHE A 160 -5.99 13.92 0.52
CA PHE A 160 -5.26 13.06 -0.41
C PHE A 160 -5.10 11.64 0.13
N ASN A 161 -6.05 10.76 -0.19
CA ASN A 161 -5.96 9.34 0.12
C ASN A 161 -5.62 8.54 -1.13
N MET A 162 -4.70 7.61 -0.98
CA MET A 162 -4.23 6.70 -2.02
C MET A 162 -4.64 5.26 -1.69
N LEU A 163 -5.25 4.57 -2.62
CA LEU A 163 -5.42 3.13 -2.55
C LEU A 163 -4.23 2.45 -3.25
N HIS A 164 -3.43 1.71 -2.50
CA HIS A 164 -2.41 0.83 -3.03
C HIS A 164 -2.98 -0.57 -3.23
N ILE A 165 -2.95 -1.03 -4.47
CA ILE A 165 -3.39 -2.36 -4.86
C ILE A 165 -2.14 -3.20 -5.06
N HIS A 166 -1.87 -4.07 -4.07
CA HIS A 166 -0.67 -4.90 -4.06
C HIS A 166 -0.66 -5.88 -5.23
N TYR A 167 0.54 -6.21 -5.71
CA TYR A 167 0.74 -7.04 -6.88
C TYR A 167 -0.02 -8.36 -6.87
N CYS A 168 -0.63 -8.63 -8.01
CA CYS A 168 -1.21 -9.91 -8.39
C CYS A 168 -1.32 -9.97 -9.93
N GLU A 169 -1.27 -11.17 -10.50
CA GLU A 169 -1.40 -11.36 -11.95
C GLU A 169 -2.81 -11.07 -12.51
N ASP A 170 -3.83 -11.03 -11.65
CA ASP A 170 -5.24 -10.85 -12.02
C ASP A 170 -5.90 -9.81 -11.12
N LEU A 171 -5.42 -8.55 -11.20
CA LEU A 171 -5.95 -7.45 -10.39
C LEU A 171 -7.36 -7.05 -10.83
N LYS A 172 -8.26 -6.94 -9.87
CA LYS A 172 -9.68 -6.58 -10.04
C LYS A 172 -9.91 -5.11 -9.73
N PHE A 173 -9.40 -4.21 -10.56
CA PHE A 173 -9.60 -2.77 -10.39
C PHE A 173 -11.07 -2.36 -10.37
N GLU A 174 -11.91 -3.04 -11.13
CA GLU A 174 -13.34 -2.78 -11.23
C GLU A 174 -14.07 -2.87 -9.89
N GLU A 175 -13.56 -3.65 -8.93
CA GLU A 175 -14.16 -3.87 -7.62
C GLU A 175 -14.01 -2.65 -6.68
N PHE A 176 -13.16 -1.68 -7.03
CA PHE A 176 -12.90 -0.49 -6.21
C PHE A 176 -13.56 0.78 -6.76
N ARG A 177 -14.38 0.69 -7.82
CA ARG A 177 -14.97 1.87 -8.49
C ARG A 177 -15.89 2.69 -7.60
N ASP A 178 -16.57 2.04 -6.69
CA ASP A 178 -17.53 2.67 -5.77
C ASP A 178 -16.94 3.00 -4.39
N TYR A 179 -15.60 2.89 -4.25
CA TYR A 179 -14.92 3.33 -3.05
C TYR A 179 -14.85 4.86 -3.04
N GLU A 180 -15.43 5.45 -2.02
CA GLU A 180 -15.39 6.89 -1.79
C GLU A 180 -14.09 7.29 -1.07
N GLY A 181 -13.72 8.56 -1.14
CA GLY A 181 -12.58 9.09 -0.39
C GLY A 181 -11.20 8.77 -0.96
N ILE A 182 -11.11 8.10 -2.12
CA ILE A 182 -9.85 7.83 -2.81
C ILE A 182 -9.59 8.92 -3.85
N GLN A 183 -8.44 9.57 -3.78
CA GLN A 183 -7.96 10.53 -4.77
C GLN A 183 -6.94 9.91 -5.73
N ALA A 184 -6.16 8.92 -5.27
CA ALA A 184 -5.09 8.33 -6.06
C ALA A 184 -5.09 6.81 -6.01
N LEU A 185 -4.55 6.19 -7.08
CA LEU A 185 -4.34 4.75 -7.20
C LEU A 185 -2.85 4.47 -7.45
N ASN A 186 -2.30 3.50 -6.71
CA ASN A 186 -0.94 3.02 -6.88
C ASN A 186 -0.93 1.50 -6.98
N TRP A 187 -0.15 0.96 -7.91
CA TRP A 187 0.03 -0.49 -8.11
C TRP A 187 1.30 -0.77 -8.91
N GLU A 188 1.73 -2.02 -8.94
CA GLU A 188 2.85 -2.45 -9.74
C GLU A 188 2.42 -2.61 -11.22
N ASN A 189 2.77 -1.65 -12.07
CA ASN A 189 2.38 -1.61 -13.48
C ASN A 189 3.50 -1.92 -14.46
N CYS A 190 4.74 -2.06 -14.01
CA CYS A 190 5.90 -2.29 -14.86
C CYS A 190 6.96 -3.23 -14.27
N THR A 191 6.64 -3.91 -13.17
CA THR A 191 7.54 -4.90 -12.57
C THR A 191 7.77 -6.08 -13.52
N LYS A 192 9.02 -6.49 -13.69
CA LYS A 192 9.39 -7.68 -14.45
C LYS A 192 8.95 -8.95 -13.72
N ILE A 193 7.78 -9.39 -14.03
CA ILE A 193 7.32 -10.70 -13.68
C ILE A 193 7.38 -11.57 -14.94
N SER A 194 7.37 -12.88 -14.77
CA SER A 194 7.55 -13.85 -15.83
C SER A 194 6.65 -13.67 -17.05
N ASP A 195 5.56 -12.91 -16.91
CA ASP A 195 4.66 -12.52 -17.99
C ASP A 195 4.14 -11.09 -17.80
N MET A 196 4.85 -10.12 -18.35
CA MET A 196 4.48 -8.69 -18.33
C MET A 196 3.12 -8.40 -18.98
N SER A 197 2.61 -9.28 -19.85
CA SER A 197 1.33 -9.08 -20.53
C SER A 197 0.13 -9.12 -19.56
N ARG A 198 0.34 -9.59 -18.34
CA ARG A 198 -0.69 -9.69 -17.30
C ARG A 198 -0.73 -8.47 -16.36
N LEU A 199 0.24 -7.58 -16.45
CA LEU A 199 0.21 -6.35 -15.65
C LEU A 199 -0.85 -5.39 -16.20
N THR A 200 -1.64 -4.83 -15.30
CA THR A 200 -2.62 -3.82 -15.69
C THR A 200 -1.90 -2.50 -15.99
N SER A 201 -1.97 -2.05 -17.24
CA SER A 201 -1.29 -0.84 -17.71
C SER A 201 -1.90 0.43 -17.13
N ILE A 202 -1.12 1.52 -17.13
CA ILE A 202 -1.59 2.86 -16.76
C ILE A 202 -2.76 3.26 -17.63
N ARG A 203 -2.72 3.02 -18.94
CA ARG A 203 -3.81 3.31 -19.90
C ARG A 203 -5.11 2.61 -19.48
N THR A 204 -5.05 1.32 -19.16
CA THR A 204 -6.24 0.55 -18.76
C THR A 204 -6.86 1.12 -17.49
N VAL A 205 -6.04 1.46 -16.49
CA VAL A 205 -6.55 2.03 -15.23
C VAL A 205 -7.06 3.45 -15.44
N ARG A 206 -6.42 4.26 -16.31
CA ARG A 206 -6.91 5.61 -16.68
C ARG A 206 -8.29 5.57 -17.31
N GLU A 207 -8.56 4.60 -18.19
CA GLU A 207 -9.89 4.41 -18.80
C GLU A 207 -10.95 4.05 -17.74
N MET A 208 -10.60 3.26 -16.74
CA MET A 208 -11.49 2.89 -15.64
C MET A 208 -11.70 4.01 -14.62
N TYR A 209 -10.70 4.86 -14.41
CA TYR A 209 -10.63 5.89 -13.38
C TYR A 209 -10.18 7.24 -13.95
N PRO A 210 -11.03 7.88 -14.78
CA PRO A 210 -10.64 9.08 -15.51
C PRO A 210 -10.32 10.29 -14.62
N ASP A 211 -10.84 10.31 -13.40
CA ASP A 211 -10.70 11.45 -12.46
C ASP A 211 -9.64 11.24 -11.38
N LYS A 212 -9.03 10.06 -11.29
CA LYS A 212 -8.06 9.76 -10.24
C LYS A 212 -6.63 10.14 -10.64
N VAL A 213 -5.82 10.46 -9.66
CA VAL A 213 -4.36 10.52 -9.82
C VAL A 213 -3.83 9.10 -9.92
N LEU A 214 -3.05 8.78 -10.93
CA LEU A 214 -2.37 7.49 -11.05
C LEU A 214 -0.92 7.63 -10.60
N ILE A 215 -0.43 6.65 -9.84
CA ILE A 215 0.90 6.67 -9.24
C ILE A 215 1.62 5.38 -9.60
N GLY A 216 2.77 5.50 -10.26
CA GLY A 216 3.54 4.34 -10.70
C GLY A 216 4.57 4.70 -11.76
N GLY A 217 4.84 3.78 -12.67
CA GLY A 217 5.72 3.98 -13.82
C GLY A 217 7.16 3.48 -13.61
N ILE A 218 7.50 3.01 -12.40
CA ILE A 218 8.85 2.51 -12.08
C ILE A 218 8.77 1.06 -11.62
N ASP A 219 9.62 0.22 -12.18
CA ASP A 219 9.90 -1.13 -11.69
C ASP A 219 10.91 -1.05 -10.55
N GLN A 220 10.41 -1.11 -9.31
CA GLN A 220 11.21 -0.97 -8.11
C GLN A 220 12.28 -2.07 -7.95
N HIS A 221 12.16 -3.19 -8.62
CA HIS A 221 13.10 -4.30 -8.53
C HIS A 221 14.22 -4.26 -9.56
N ASN A 222 14.00 -3.59 -10.71
CA ASN A 222 14.95 -3.66 -11.82
C ASN A 222 15.48 -2.29 -12.30
N ASP A 223 14.69 -1.22 -12.21
CA ASP A 223 15.07 0.06 -12.83
C ASP A 223 16.19 0.81 -12.08
N PHE A 224 16.43 0.46 -10.82
CA PHE A 224 17.43 1.09 -9.96
C PHE A 224 18.77 0.34 -9.91
N HIS A 225 18.85 -0.81 -10.56
CA HIS A 225 20.04 -1.64 -10.54
C HIS A 225 20.63 -1.78 -11.94
N ASN A 226 21.94 -1.58 -12.03
CA ASN A 226 22.73 -2.05 -13.16
C ASN A 226 24.09 -2.58 -12.66
N ALA A 227 24.78 -3.35 -13.51
CA ALA A 227 25.99 -4.05 -13.13
C ALA A 227 27.13 -3.15 -12.63
N ASP A 228 27.14 -1.88 -13.07
CA ASP A 228 28.23 -0.93 -12.83
C ASP A 228 27.80 0.25 -11.95
N ASN A 229 26.58 0.29 -11.42
CA ASN A 229 25.98 1.44 -10.73
C ASN A 229 26.12 2.75 -11.55
N ASP A 230 26.01 2.64 -12.86
CA ASP A 230 26.10 3.77 -13.79
C ASP A 230 24.82 4.62 -13.67
N ARG A 231 24.99 5.82 -13.10
CA ARG A 231 23.89 6.76 -12.84
C ARG A 231 23.23 7.25 -14.11
N GLU A 232 23.98 7.47 -15.18
CA GLU A 232 23.44 7.91 -16.47
C GLU A 232 22.59 6.81 -17.10
N ALA A 233 23.04 5.55 -17.03
CA ALA A 233 22.26 4.43 -17.50
C ALA A 233 20.94 4.25 -16.71
N ILE A 234 20.97 4.48 -15.38
CA ILE A 234 19.76 4.50 -14.55
C ILE A 234 18.83 5.65 -14.95
N LYS A 235 19.36 6.87 -15.15
CA LYS A 235 18.57 8.03 -15.62
C LYS A 235 17.91 7.74 -16.96
N ASP A 236 18.62 7.11 -17.89
CA ASP A 236 18.05 6.75 -19.20
C ASP A 236 16.91 5.73 -19.10
N VAL A 237 17.00 4.79 -18.16
CA VAL A 237 15.90 3.87 -17.86
C VAL A 237 14.71 4.64 -17.31
N LEU A 238 14.92 5.45 -16.27
CA LEU A 238 13.88 6.24 -15.62
C LEU A 238 13.21 7.22 -16.60
N ARG A 239 13.98 7.86 -17.50
CA ARG A 239 13.45 8.74 -18.54
C ARG A 239 12.50 7.99 -19.49
N ARG A 240 12.90 6.84 -19.98
CA ARG A 240 12.04 6.00 -20.83
C ARG A 240 10.76 5.58 -20.09
N ARG A 241 10.88 5.19 -18.82
CA ARG A 241 9.72 4.84 -17.98
C ARG A 241 8.76 6.01 -17.81
N LEU A 242 9.29 7.19 -17.49
CA LEU A 242 8.48 8.41 -17.35
C LEU A 242 7.72 8.74 -18.63
N LEU A 243 8.42 8.79 -19.79
CA LEU A 243 7.79 9.13 -21.07
C LEU A 243 6.72 8.12 -21.48
N THR A 244 6.97 6.82 -21.26
CA THR A 244 5.97 5.76 -21.51
C THR A 244 4.76 5.92 -20.59
N ALA A 245 4.99 6.18 -19.32
CA ALA A 245 3.90 6.35 -18.35
C ALA A 245 3.03 7.59 -18.66
N LEU A 246 3.64 8.68 -19.07
CA LEU A 246 2.93 9.91 -19.51
C LEU A 246 2.11 9.67 -20.78
N GLU A 247 2.66 8.95 -21.75
CA GLU A 247 1.93 8.57 -22.96
C GLU A 247 0.71 7.68 -22.63
N GLU A 248 0.88 6.71 -21.74
CA GLU A 248 -0.22 5.84 -21.32
C GLU A 248 -1.27 6.57 -20.48
N CYS A 249 -0.84 7.49 -19.61
CA CYS A 249 -1.73 8.27 -18.75
C CYS A 249 -2.56 9.28 -19.57
N GLY A 250 -1.94 9.93 -20.55
CA GLY A 250 -2.60 10.88 -21.46
C GLY A 250 -2.96 12.24 -20.85
N ASP A 251 -2.67 12.46 -19.54
CA ASP A 251 -2.93 13.74 -18.87
C ASP A 251 -1.94 13.97 -17.70
N SER A 252 -2.06 15.12 -17.02
CA SER A 252 -1.18 15.56 -15.94
C SER A 252 -1.49 14.95 -14.57
N ARG A 253 -2.54 14.12 -14.44
CA ARG A 253 -2.91 13.47 -13.16
C ARG A 253 -2.12 12.19 -12.94
N PHE A 254 -0.80 12.34 -12.97
CA PHE A 254 0.15 11.24 -12.81
C PHE A 254 1.28 11.64 -11.86
N ILE A 255 1.66 10.74 -10.98
CA ILE A 255 2.85 10.86 -10.12
C ILE A 255 3.80 9.73 -10.48
N PHE A 256 4.99 10.09 -10.94
CA PHE A 256 6.03 9.13 -11.28
C PHE A 256 6.68 8.56 -10.02
N ALA A 257 6.44 7.29 -9.76
CA ALA A 257 6.86 6.61 -8.54
C ALA A 257 7.02 5.10 -8.73
N PRO A 258 7.66 4.40 -7.78
CA PRO A 258 7.59 2.94 -7.69
C PRO A 258 6.17 2.43 -7.53
N GLY A 259 5.89 1.23 -8.09
CA GLY A 259 4.60 0.59 -7.96
C GLY A 259 4.34 -0.04 -6.57
N CYS A 260 5.40 -0.29 -5.82
CA CYS A 260 5.37 -0.85 -4.46
C CYS A 260 6.62 -0.42 -3.68
N ALA A 261 6.84 -1.03 -2.51
CA ALA A 261 7.98 -0.78 -1.64
C ALA A 261 9.32 -1.07 -2.35
N LEU A 262 10.30 -0.21 -2.11
CA LEU A 262 11.66 -0.36 -2.64
C LEU A 262 12.42 -1.47 -1.90
N PRO A 263 13.25 -2.27 -2.60
CA PRO A 263 14.23 -3.13 -1.97
C PRO A 263 15.18 -2.34 -1.04
N LEU A 264 15.63 -2.96 0.06
CA LEU A 264 16.47 -2.30 1.06
C LEU A 264 17.89 -1.97 0.57
N ASP A 265 18.32 -2.60 -0.50
CA ASP A 265 19.63 -2.40 -1.11
C ASP A 265 19.66 -1.32 -2.20
N VAL A 266 18.52 -0.67 -2.45
CA VAL A 266 18.45 0.48 -3.36
C VAL A 266 19.16 1.68 -2.73
N ASP A 267 20.13 2.24 -3.47
CA ASP A 267 20.89 3.40 -3.01
C ASP A 267 20.03 4.68 -3.01
N ARG A 268 20.18 5.51 -2.00
CA ARG A 268 19.37 6.73 -1.81
C ARG A 268 19.50 7.74 -2.95
N TYR A 269 20.60 7.72 -3.71
CA TYR A 269 20.78 8.66 -4.82
C TYR A 269 19.73 8.47 -5.93
N VAL A 270 19.08 7.31 -6.03
CA VAL A 270 18.05 7.07 -7.06
C VAL A 270 16.88 8.04 -6.93
N PHE A 271 16.55 8.49 -5.72
CA PHE A 271 15.50 9.50 -5.52
C PHE A 271 15.89 10.84 -6.17
N THR A 272 17.19 11.20 -6.10
CA THR A 272 17.71 12.39 -6.79
C THR A 272 17.62 12.23 -8.31
N LEU A 273 17.96 11.03 -8.83
CA LEU A 273 17.86 10.76 -10.27
C LEU A 273 16.41 10.80 -10.75
N MET A 274 15.47 10.27 -9.99
CA MET A 274 14.03 10.37 -10.31
C MET A 274 13.60 11.85 -10.42
N GLN A 275 13.97 12.66 -9.44
CA GLN A 275 13.66 14.09 -9.43
C GLN A 275 14.32 14.83 -10.61
N GLU A 276 15.60 14.57 -10.88
CA GLU A 276 16.31 15.15 -12.01
C GLU A 276 15.61 14.82 -13.34
N VAL A 277 15.25 13.56 -13.58
CA VAL A 277 14.57 13.14 -14.80
C VAL A 277 13.22 13.87 -14.99
N VAL A 278 12.42 13.98 -13.93
CA VAL A 278 11.14 14.71 -13.99
C VAL A 278 11.33 16.18 -14.34
N LEU A 279 12.35 16.83 -13.73
CA LEU A 279 12.66 18.24 -13.99
C LEU A 279 13.22 18.46 -15.40
N GLU A 280 14.11 17.58 -15.87
CA GLU A 280 14.70 17.66 -17.20
C GLU A 280 13.67 17.51 -18.34
N GLU A 281 12.67 16.66 -18.15
CA GLU A 281 11.58 16.48 -19.11
C GLU A 281 10.47 17.55 -18.99
N GLY A 282 10.62 18.51 -18.07
CA GLY A 282 9.67 19.62 -17.89
C GLY A 282 8.29 19.22 -17.44
N VAL A 283 8.19 18.08 -16.77
CA VAL A 283 6.95 17.55 -16.19
C VAL A 283 6.82 18.08 -14.76
N VAL A 284 6.22 19.26 -14.62
CA VAL A 284 6.00 19.92 -13.32
C VAL A 284 4.51 20.22 -13.14
#